data_582850b7441aea28b8c94b371c149a67
#
_entry.id   582850b7441aea28b8c94b371c149a67
#
_cell.length_a   1.000
_cell.length_b   1.000
_cell.length_c   1.000
_cell.angle_alpha   90.00
_cell.angle_beta   90.00
_cell.angle_gamma   90.00
#
_symmetry.space_group_name_H-M   'P 1'
#
loop_
_entity.id
_entity.type
_entity.pdbx_description
1 polymer ?
#
loop_
_entity_poly.entity_id
_entity_poly.type
_entity_poly.pdbx_seq_one_letter_code
_entity_poly.pdbx_strand_id
1 'polypeptide(L)'
;MSEYVFDIEADGINATKIHCMVANGKEVDKDFFVNLKPEDTLIGHNIIRYDIPVLEELLGIKIKAQLIDTLALSWYLFPTVNRHGLAQWGDRLKIEKPIITDWENLSLEEYLHRCKEDVKINTKLWNLQKSLLIKIY
;
A
#
# COMPACT_ATOMS: atom_id res chain seq x y z
N MET A 1 16.16 0.43 -11.83
CA MET A 1 14.81 -0.12 -11.81
C MET A 1 14.54 -0.79 -10.47
N SER A 2 13.72 -0.13 -9.65
CA SER A 2 13.45 -0.58 -8.30
C SER A 2 11.96 -0.75 -8.07
N GLU A 3 11.60 -1.71 -7.22
CA GLU A 3 10.23 -1.94 -6.78
C GLU A 3 10.08 -1.53 -5.32
N TYR A 4 9.02 -0.81 -5.00
CA TYR A 4 8.72 -0.37 -3.65
C TYR A 4 7.28 -0.72 -3.31
N VAL A 5 7.08 -1.59 -2.33
CA VAL A 5 5.76 -1.82 -1.74
C VAL A 5 5.55 -0.77 -0.67
N PHE A 6 4.50 0.02 -0.82
CA PHE A 6 4.28 1.16 0.05
C PHE A 6 2.85 1.23 0.57
N ASP A 7 2.66 1.98 1.63
CA ASP A 7 1.36 2.29 2.21
C ASP A 7 1.42 3.65 2.88
N ILE A 8 0.28 4.30 2.99
CA ILE A 8 0.13 5.54 3.75
C ILE A 8 -1.01 5.40 4.76
N GLU A 9 -0.94 6.14 5.84
CA GLU A 9 -2.04 6.31 6.77
C GLU A 9 -2.44 7.78 6.76
N ALA A 10 -3.73 8.06 6.54
CA ALA A 10 -4.28 9.41 6.45
C ALA A 10 -5.55 9.52 7.28
N ASP A 11 -6.10 10.73 7.38
CA ASP A 11 -7.20 11.03 8.27
C ASP A 11 -8.59 10.66 7.76
N GLY A 12 -8.69 9.97 6.63
CA GLY A 12 -9.98 9.48 6.14
C GLY A 12 -10.05 9.35 4.63
N ILE A 13 -11.25 9.03 4.13
CA ILE A 13 -11.50 8.83 2.69
C ILE A 13 -11.26 10.13 1.92
N ASN A 14 -11.74 11.25 2.44
CA ASN A 14 -11.46 12.59 1.90
C ASN A 14 -10.31 13.20 2.71
N ALA A 15 -9.12 12.65 2.52
CA ALA A 15 -7.96 12.96 3.36
C ALA A 15 -7.56 14.44 3.26
N THR A 16 -7.28 15.03 4.42
CA THR A 16 -6.71 16.37 4.55
C THR A 16 -5.31 16.35 5.14
N LYS A 17 -4.90 15.20 5.71
CA LYS A 17 -3.61 15.06 6.38
C LYS A 17 -3.11 13.62 6.24
N ILE A 18 -1.82 13.48 5.95
CA ILE A 18 -1.13 12.19 5.96
C ILE A 18 -0.42 12.04 7.31
N HIS A 19 -0.68 10.94 8.01
CA HIS A 19 -0.06 10.67 9.31
C HIS A 19 1.33 10.05 9.16
N CYS A 20 1.48 9.09 8.25
CA CYS A 20 2.77 8.46 7.98
C CYS A 20 2.77 7.77 6.61
N MET A 21 3.97 7.49 6.12
CA MET A 21 4.21 6.82 4.85
C MET A 21 5.36 5.82 5.03
N VAL A 22 5.18 4.62 4.49
CA VAL A 22 6.17 3.53 4.60
C VAL A 22 6.41 2.92 3.23
N ALA A 23 7.66 2.68 2.89
CA ALA A 23 8.04 1.97 1.66
C ALA A 23 9.08 0.89 2.00
N ASN A 24 8.82 -0.34 1.57
CA ASN A 24 9.66 -1.50 1.86
C ASN A 24 9.99 -1.65 3.35
N GLY A 25 9.01 -1.36 4.21
CA GLY A 25 9.14 -1.51 5.65
C GLY A 25 9.82 -0.36 6.39
N LYS A 26 10.20 0.72 5.70
CA LYS A 26 10.84 1.89 6.29
C LYS A 26 9.99 3.14 6.14
N GLU A 27 9.94 3.96 7.18
CA GLU A 27 9.28 5.26 7.08
C GLU A 27 9.97 6.13 6.03
N VAL A 28 9.18 6.78 5.18
CA VAL A 28 9.67 7.66 4.13
C VAL A 28 8.95 9.01 4.22
N ASP A 29 9.49 9.99 3.51
CA ASP A 29 8.93 11.34 3.45
C ASP A 29 8.59 11.73 2.01
N LYS A 30 8.20 13.00 1.82
CA LYS A 30 7.88 13.55 0.51
C LYS A 30 9.03 13.36 -0.50
N ASP A 31 10.27 13.55 -0.06
CA ASP A 31 11.42 13.48 -0.95
C ASP A 31 11.59 12.11 -1.59
N PHE A 32 11.25 11.04 -0.87
CA PHE A 32 11.24 9.69 -1.45
C PHE A 32 10.38 9.64 -2.71
N PHE A 33 9.15 10.17 -2.64
CA PHE A 33 8.22 10.14 -3.76
C PHE A 33 8.63 11.09 -4.88
N VAL A 34 9.17 12.26 -4.55
CA VAL A 34 9.66 13.23 -5.53
C VAL A 34 10.83 12.66 -6.35
N ASN A 35 11.68 11.86 -5.72
CA ASN A 35 12.89 11.32 -6.35
C ASN A 35 12.64 10.02 -7.12
N LEU A 36 11.42 9.51 -7.16
CA LEU A 36 11.08 8.32 -7.96
C LEU A 36 11.22 8.62 -9.44
N LYS A 37 11.78 7.66 -10.17
CA LYS A 37 12.04 7.75 -11.61
C LYS A 37 10.98 6.96 -12.39
N PRO A 38 10.80 7.24 -13.70
CA PRO A 38 9.83 6.50 -14.52
C PRO A 38 10.08 4.99 -14.59
N GLU A 39 11.32 4.55 -14.40
CA GLU A 39 11.67 3.12 -14.38
C GLU A 39 11.44 2.44 -13.04
N ASP A 40 11.18 3.21 -11.99
CA ASP A 40 10.82 2.64 -10.69
C ASP A 40 9.35 2.23 -10.68
N THR A 41 9.00 1.29 -9.80
CA THR A 41 7.63 0.80 -9.65
C THR A 41 7.16 0.95 -8.21
N LEU A 42 6.00 1.58 -8.03
CA LEU A 42 5.29 1.61 -6.76
C LEU A 42 4.21 0.55 -6.77
N ILE A 43 4.17 -0.24 -5.72
CA ILE A 43 3.22 -1.33 -5.55
C ILE A 43 2.42 -1.08 -4.28
N GLY A 44 1.12 -1.19 -4.35
CA GLY A 44 0.28 -1.01 -3.19
C GLY A 44 -1.14 -1.48 -3.43
N HIS A 45 -1.95 -1.47 -2.36
CA HIS A 45 -3.31 -1.99 -2.39
C HIS A 45 -4.30 -0.84 -2.46
N ASN A 46 -5.07 -0.76 -3.55
CA ASN A 46 -6.01 0.33 -3.83
C ASN A 46 -5.32 1.69 -4.04
N ILE A 47 -4.12 1.70 -4.56
CA ILE A 47 -3.33 2.93 -4.68
C ILE A 47 -3.81 3.86 -5.79
N ILE A 48 -4.38 3.31 -6.87
CA ILE A 48 -4.84 4.10 -8.01
C ILE A 48 -6.01 5.01 -7.60
N ARG A 49 -6.89 4.51 -6.74
CA ARG A 49 -8.06 5.26 -6.30
C ARG A 49 -7.82 6.09 -5.04
N TYR A 50 -6.83 5.72 -4.23
CA TYR A 50 -6.65 6.38 -2.93
C TYR A 50 -5.25 6.94 -2.72
N ASP A 51 -4.24 6.08 -2.53
CA ASP A 51 -2.91 6.52 -2.09
C ASP A 51 -2.27 7.54 -3.05
N ILE A 52 -2.30 7.25 -4.35
CA ILE A 52 -1.66 8.13 -5.33
C ILE A 52 -2.37 9.48 -5.41
N PRO A 53 -3.70 9.56 -5.58
CA PRO A 53 -4.38 10.86 -5.54
C PRO A 53 -4.14 11.65 -4.25
N VAL A 54 -4.13 10.97 -3.10
CA VAL A 54 -3.88 11.63 -1.80
C VAL A 54 -2.47 12.21 -1.75
N LEU A 55 -1.46 11.41 -2.15
CA LEU A 55 -0.07 11.87 -2.17
C LEU A 55 0.10 13.06 -3.11
N GLU A 56 -0.44 13.00 -4.31
CA GLU A 56 -0.30 14.07 -5.29
C GLU A 56 -0.97 15.35 -4.83
N GLU A 57 -2.17 15.24 -4.25
CA GLU A 57 -2.90 16.41 -3.77
C GLU A 57 -2.29 17.02 -2.52
N LEU A 58 -2.08 16.23 -1.47
CA LEU A 58 -1.65 16.75 -0.18
C LEU A 58 -0.17 17.14 -0.15
N LEU A 59 0.68 16.47 -0.92
CA LEU A 59 2.10 16.82 -1.00
C LEU A 59 2.43 17.76 -2.15
N GLY A 60 1.46 18.01 -3.04
CA GLY A 60 1.68 18.88 -4.20
C GLY A 60 2.73 18.34 -5.17
N ILE A 61 2.75 17.03 -5.39
CA ILE A 61 3.75 16.36 -6.21
C ILE A 61 3.10 15.62 -7.38
N LYS A 62 3.92 15.18 -8.32
CA LYS A 62 3.52 14.30 -9.42
C LYS A 62 4.33 13.01 -9.33
N ILE A 63 3.66 11.89 -9.19
CA ILE A 63 4.31 10.58 -9.14
C ILE A 63 4.67 10.18 -10.57
N LYS A 64 5.95 9.92 -10.82
CA LYS A 64 6.49 9.55 -12.15
C LYS A 64 6.69 8.04 -12.31
N ALA A 65 6.70 7.30 -11.22
CA ALA A 65 6.94 5.86 -11.23
C ALA A 65 5.79 5.09 -11.89
N GLN A 66 6.08 3.88 -12.32
CA GLN A 66 5.06 2.93 -12.75
C GLN A 66 4.25 2.49 -11.51
N LEU A 67 2.98 2.15 -11.72
CA LEU A 67 2.05 1.81 -10.64
C LEU A 67 1.52 0.39 -10.81
N ILE A 68 1.57 -0.40 -9.74
CA ILE A 68 0.93 -1.70 -9.68
C ILE A 68 -0.01 -1.70 -8.48
N ASP A 69 -1.30 -1.94 -8.76
CA ASP A 69 -2.33 -1.99 -7.74
C ASP A 69 -2.70 -3.44 -7.45
N THR A 70 -2.30 -3.92 -6.26
CA THR A 70 -2.53 -5.31 -5.87
C THR A 70 -4.00 -5.62 -5.62
N LEU A 71 -4.85 -4.61 -5.37
CA LEU A 71 -6.30 -4.83 -5.31
C LEU A 71 -6.84 -5.19 -6.70
N ALA A 72 -6.45 -4.45 -7.73
CA ALA A 72 -6.85 -4.76 -9.11
C ALA A 72 -6.36 -6.14 -9.54
N LEU A 73 -5.11 -6.49 -9.23
CA LEU A 73 -4.57 -7.81 -9.53
C LEU A 73 -5.28 -8.91 -8.75
N SER A 74 -5.69 -8.63 -7.52
CA SER A 74 -6.45 -9.59 -6.70
C SER A 74 -7.77 -9.97 -7.39
N TRP A 75 -8.50 -8.99 -7.90
CA TRP A 75 -9.72 -9.25 -8.67
C TRP A 75 -9.45 -10.03 -9.95
N TYR A 76 -8.37 -9.73 -10.64
CA TYR A 76 -8.00 -10.41 -11.88
C TYR A 76 -7.58 -11.88 -11.65
N LEU A 77 -6.74 -12.11 -10.64
CA LEU A 77 -6.15 -13.43 -10.39
C LEU A 77 -7.04 -14.35 -9.55
N PHE A 78 -7.91 -13.78 -8.70
CA PHE A 78 -8.74 -14.54 -7.77
C PHE A 78 -10.21 -14.09 -7.85
N PRO A 79 -10.84 -14.19 -9.04
CA PRO A 79 -12.18 -13.63 -9.24
C PRO A 79 -13.28 -14.29 -8.42
N THR A 80 -13.06 -15.51 -7.92
CA THR A 80 -14.03 -16.24 -7.11
C THR A 80 -13.96 -15.94 -5.61
N VAL A 81 -12.95 -15.20 -5.17
CA VAL A 81 -12.80 -14.81 -3.77
C VAL A 81 -13.79 -13.66 -3.46
N ASN A 82 -14.47 -13.74 -2.32
CA ASN A 82 -15.50 -12.76 -1.96
C ASN A 82 -14.97 -11.40 -1.54
N ARG A 83 -13.80 -11.36 -0.91
CA ARG A 83 -13.23 -10.14 -0.35
C ARG A 83 -11.75 -10.02 -0.70
N HIS A 84 -11.38 -8.85 -1.18
CA HIS A 84 -10.04 -8.57 -1.68
C HIS A 84 -9.28 -7.52 -0.85
N GLY A 85 -9.84 -7.12 0.30
CA GLY A 85 -9.19 -6.17 1.19
C GLY A 85 -7.89 -6.73 1.78
N LEU A 86 -7.03 -5.83 2.21
CA LEU A 86 -5.72 -6.24 2.73
C LEU A 86 -5.85 -7.03 4.04
N ALA A 87 -6.84 -6.70 4.88
CA ALA A 87 -7.12 -7.47 6.09
C ALA A 87 -7.47 -8.92 5.79
N GLN A 88 -8.32 -9.15 4.78
CA GLN A 88 -8.69 -10.51 4.35
C GLN A 88 -7.50 -11.26 3.77
N TRP A 89 -6.64 -10.58 3.03
CA TRP A 89 -5.40 -11.18 2.56
C TRP A 89 -4.42 -11.49 3.69
N GLY A 90 -4.38 -10.64 4.72
CA GLY A 90 -3.62 -10.92 5.93
C GLY A 90 -4.03 -12.24 6.57
N ASP A 91 -5.34 -12.47 6.69
CA ASP A 91 -5.87 -13.72 7.22
C ASP A 91 -5.49 -14.92 6.36
N ARG A 92 -5.66 -14.82 5.03
CA ARG A 92 -5.31 -15.90 4.10
C ARG A 92 -3.82 -16.22 4.09
N LEU A 93 -2.98 -15.21 4.25
CA LEU A 93 -1.53 -15.33 4.25
C LEU A 93 -0.97 -15.57 5.66
N LYS A 94 -1.84 -15.64 6.67
CA LYS A 94 -1.49 -15.89 8.08
C LYS A 94 -0.56 -14.84 8.66
N ILE A 95 -0.83 -13.58 8.35
CA ILE A 95 -0.17 -12.42 8.95
C ILE A 95 -1.20 -11.65 9.76
N GLU A 96 -0.98 -11.52 11.06
CA GLU A 96 -1.89 -10.78 11.94
C GLU A 96 -1.72 -9.27 11.73
N LYS A 97 -2.85 -8.55 11.69
CA LYS A 97 -2.86 -7.09 11.72
C LYS A 97 -3.08 -6.63 13.15
N PRO A 98 -2.51 -5.47 13.53
CA PRO A 98 -2.79 -4.90 14.85
C PRO A 98 -4.28 -4.67 15.05
N ILE A 99 -4.78 -4.99 16.24
CA ILE A 99 -6.16 -4.70 16.61
C ILE A 99 -6.22 -3.26 17.12
N ILE A 100 -7.06 -2.45 16.48
CA ILE A 100 -7.22 -1.06 16.84
C ILE A 100 -8.61 -0.85 17.40
N THR A 101 -8.68 -0.42 18.67
CA THR A 101 -9.95 -0.20 19.37
C THR A 101 -10.34 1.26 19.43
N ASP A 102 -9.40 2.18 19.24
CA ASP A 102 -9.63 3.62 19.29
C ASP A 102 -8.97 4.32 18.10
N TRP A 103 -9.71 4.42 17.00
CA TRP A 103 -9.23 4.99 15.75
C TRP A 103 -9.02 6.51 15.80
N GLU A 104 -9.71 7.21 16.72
CA GLU A 104 -9.65 8.66 16.80
C GLU A 104 -8.40 9.15 17.56
N ASN A 105 -7.86 8.31 18.43
CA ASN A 105 -6.76 8.67 19.33
C ASN A 105 -5.49 7.85 19.11
N LEU A 106 -5.26 7.38 17.87
CA LEU A 106 -4.04 6.65 17.54
C LEU A 106 -2.82 7.56 17.64
N SER A 107 -1.78 7.07 18.30
CA SER A 107 -0.48 7.74 18.31
C SER A 107 0.21 7.61 16.96
N LEU A 108 1.21 8.47 16.70
CA LEU A 108 2.04 8.35 15.50
C LEU A 108 2.72 6.97 15.41
N GLU A 109 3.17 6.44 16.55
CA GLU A 109 3.78 5.12 16.61
C GLU A 109 2.80 4.00 16.21
N GLU A 110 1.54 4.11 16.62
CA GLU A 110 0.50 3.15 16.26
C GLU A 110 0.17 3.22 14.77
N TYR A 111 0.06 4.42 14.20
CA TYR A 111 -0.11 4.60 12.75
C TYR A 111 1.06 3.99 11.99
N LEU A 112 2.28 4.26 12.42
CA LEU A 112 3.48 3.77 11.77
C LEU A 112 3.56 2.24 11.85
N HIS A 113 3.24 1.65 13.02
CA HIS A 113 3.21 0.19 13.19
C HIS A 113 2.18 -0.44 12.25
N ARG A 114 0.98 0.12 12.18
CA ARG A 114 -0.08 -0.36 11.29
C ARG A 114 0.34 -0.28 9.83
N CYS A 115 0.94 0.84 9.44
CA CYS A 115 1.41 1.06 8.07
C CYS A 115 2.47 0.02 7.68
N LYS A 116 3.42 -0.26 8.59
CA LYS A 116 4.46 -1.28 8.37
C LYS A 116 3.87 -2.68 8.25
N GLU A 117 2.87 -3.02 9.06
CA GLU A 117 2.19 -4.31 8.96
C GLU A 117 1.41 -4.44 7.65
N ASP A 118 0.76 -3.38 7.20
CA ASP A 118 0.08 -3.37 5.90
C ASP A 118 1.08 -3.58 4.74
N VAL A 119 2.24 -2.94 4.78
CA VAL A 119 3.29 -3.16 3.78
C VAL A 119 3.78 -4.60 3.80
N LYS A 120 3.91 -5.19 4.98
CA LYS A 120 4.32 -6.59 5.13
C LYS A 120 3.32 -7.55 4.47
N ILE A 121 2.04 -7.37 4.73
CA ILE A 121 0.97 -8.16 4.09
C ILE A 121 1.00 -7.95 2.58
N ASN A 122 1.09 -6.71 2.15
CA ASN A 122 1.06 -6.35 0.74
C ASN A 122 2.28 -6.90 -0.02
N THR A 123 3.44 -6.92 0.61
CA THR A 123 4.65 -7.51 0.04
C THR A 123 4.45 -8.99 -0.21
N LYS A 124 3.89 -9.70 0.75
CA LYS A 124 3.62 -11.14 0.60
C LYS A 124 2.57 -11.40 -0.47
N LEU A 125 1.53 -10.59 -0.52
CA LEU A 125 0.51 -10.67 -1.57
C LEU A 125 1.13 -10.43 -2.96
N TRP A 126 1.94 -9.38 -3.12
CA TRP A 126 2.61 -9.07 -4.38
C TRP A 126 3.53 -10.22 -4.83
N ASN A 127 4.27 -10.82 -3.91
CA ASN A 127 5.11 -11.96 -4.24
C ASN A 127 4.30 -13.15 -4.75
N LEU A 128 3.14 -13.42 -4.15
CA LEU A 128 2.20 -14.43 -4.63
C LEU A 128 1.68 -14.09 -6.03
N GLN A 129 1.20 -12.87 -6.22
CA GLN A 129 0.67 -12.41 -7.50
C GLN A 129 1.72 -12.48 -8.60
N LYS A 130 2.93 -12.04 -8.32
CA LYS A 130 4.06 -12.10 -9.25
C LYS A 130 4.35 -13.52 -9.70
N SER A 131 4.35 -14.47 -8.77
CA SER A 131 4.59 -15.87 -9.08
C SER A 131 3.52 -16.45 -10.01
N LEU A 132 2.27 -16.04 -9.84
CA LEU A 132 1.15 -16.46 -10.69
C LEU A 132 1.21 -15.82 -12.07
N LEU A 133 1.55 -14.54 -12.15
CA LEU A 133 1.68 -13.83 -13.42
C LEU A 133 2.79 -14.43 -14.28
N ILE A 134 3.91 -14.84 -13.69
CA ILE A 134 4.99 -15.52 -14.42
C ILE A 134 4.51 -16.82 -15.05
N LYS A 135 3.62 -17.55 -14.36
CA LYS A 135 3.07 -18.81 -14.89
C LYS A 135 2.07 -18.59 -16.02
N ILE A 136 1.37 -17.46 -16.03
CA ILE A 136 0.36 -17.12 -17.05
C ILE A 136 1.04 -16.56 -18.30
N TYR A 137 2.03 -15.74 -18.12
CA TYR A 137 2.73 -15.01 -19.19
C TYR A 137 4.17 -15.46 -19.31
#